data_db63c20c61a64f920de0519116385ff6
#
_entry.id   db63c20c61a64f920de0519116385ff6
#
_cell.length_a   1.000
_cell.length_b   1.000
_cell.length_c   1.000
_cell.angle_alpha   90.00
_cell.angle_beta   90.00
_cell.angle_gamma   90.00
#
_symmetry.space_group_name_H-M   'P 1'
#
loop_
_entity.id
_entity.type
_entity.pdbx_description
1 polymer ?
#
loop_
_entity_poly.entity_id
_entity_poly.type
_entity_poly.pdbx_seq_one_letter_code
_entity_poly.pdbx_strand_id
1 'polypeptide(L)'
;MLLQIASVVPCTEAEGPGKRFALWFQGCPLRCPGCCNPEYLQFQGGRAVALSDVLGQIPPGVEGITLLGGEPFAHAEGAAALARAARERGLSVMVFTGYLREDLEARTDPASAELLACTDILVDGPYDRERPDSARRWIGSTNQRIHFLTPRYRADDPCWQQRNTLEIRVRGREIVVNGFPAIPALGLWKGWTRKSAPIARKTGTQE
;
A
#
# COMPACT_ATOMS: atom_id res chain seq x y z
N MET A 1 18.15 8.94 4.22
CA MET A 1 16.81 8.79 4.81
C MET A 1 16.44 7.31 4.83
N LEU A 2 15.90 6.83 5.96
CA LEU A 2 15.40 5.46 6.12
C LEU A 2 13.87 5.46 6.08
N LEU A 3 13.29 4.47 5.38
CA LEU A 3 11.86 4.22 5.33
C LEU A 3 11.54 2.99 6.18
N GLN A 4 10.50 3.08 7.01
CA GLN A 4 10.03 1.95 7.81
C GLN A 4 9.00 1.17 6.99
N ILE A 5 9.41 0.01 6.47
CA ILE A 5 8.68 -0.76 5.46
C ILE A 5 8.22 -2.10 6.04
N ALA A 6 6.94 -2.40 5.86
CA ALA A 6 6.36 -3.70 6.16
C ALA A 6 6.57 -4.69 5.00
N SER A 7 6.21 -4.29 3.79
CA SER A 7 6.27 -5.16 2.61
C SER A 7 6.52 -4.37 1.32
N VAL A 8 7.01 -5.06 0.30
CA VAL A 8 7.17 -4.54 -1.06
C VAL A 8 6.77 -5.61 -2.07
N VAL A 9 5.99 -5.21 -3.07
CA VAL A 9 5.72 -5.99 -4.28
C VAL A 9 6.26 -5.22 -5.48
N PRO A 10 7.37 -5.64 -6.09
CA PRO A 10 8.06 -4.85 -7.10
C PRO A 10 7.25 -4.58 -8.37
N CYS A 11 6.32 -5.49 -8.73
CA CYS A 11 5.45 -5.31 -9.89
C CYS A 11 4.12 -6.02 -9.65
N THR A 12 3.02 -5.27 -9.71
CA THR A 12 1.65 -5.77 -9.50
C THR A 12 0.63 -4.95 -10.26
N GLU A 13 -0.46 -5.56 -10.70
CA GLU A 13 -1.65 -4.89 -11.25
C GLU A 13 -2.82 -4.89 -10.25
N ALA A 14 -2.60 -5.44 -9.05
CA ALA A 14 -3.62 -5.59 -8.04
C ALA A 14 -3.76 -4.40 -7.08
N GLU A 15 -2.83 -3.42 -7.16
CA GLU A 15 -2.76 -2.30 -6.21
C GLU A 15 -2.89 -0.91 -6.89
N GLY A 16 -3.60 -0.84 -8.03
CA GLY A 16 -3.83 0.41 -8.74
C GLY A 16 -3.73 0.24 -10.26
N PRO A 17 -3.94 1.31 -11.04
CA PRO A 17 -3.94 1.26 -12.50
C PRO A 17 -2.54 0.93 -13.06
N GLY A 18 -2.50 0.08 -14.08
CA GLY A 18 -1.30 -0.40 -14.73
C GLY A 18 -0.41 -1.27 -13.84
N LYS A 19 0.83 -1.50 -14.27
CA LYS A 19 1.84 -2.19 -13.47
C LYS A 19 2.44 -1.25 -12.44
N ARG A 20 2.44 -1.63 -11.18
CA ARG A 20 2.85 -0.76 -10.09
C ARG A 20 3.90 -1.42 -9.19
N PHE A 21 4.82 -0.60 -8.73
CA PHE A 21 5.62 -0.93 -7.55
C PHE A 21 4.80 -0.57 -6.31
N ALA A 22 4.40 -1.58 -5.53
CA ALA A 22 3.58 -1.38 -4.34
C ALA A 22 4.42 -1.52 -3.07
N LEU A 23 4.31 -0.53 -2.16
CA LEU A 23 5.05 -0.46 -0.92
C LEU A 23 4.09 -0.24 0.25
N TRP A 24 4.20 -1.09 1.26
CA TRP A 24 3.47 -0.99 2.53
C TRP A 24 4.39 -0.45 3.62
N PHE A 25 4.02 0.68 4.20
CA PHE A 25 4.67 1.22 5.39
C PHE A 25 4.34 0.40 6.64
N GLN A 26 5.23 0.41 7.62
CA GLN A 26 5.00 -0.19 8.93
C GLN A 26 4.63 0.88 9.93
N GLY A 27 3.48 0.74 10.59
CA GLY A 27 2.94 1.66 11.59
C GLY A 27 1.74 2.46 11.09
N CYS A 28 0.65 2.41 11.86
CA CYS A 28 -0.58 3.16 11.60
C CYS A 28 -1.19 3.61 12.92
N PRO A 29 -1.47 4.91 13.10
CA PRO A 29 -2.11 5.41 14.32
C PRO A 29 -3.63 5.22 14.33
N LEU A 30 -4.27 5.02 13.17
CA LEU A 30 -5.72 5.03 13.00
C LEU A 30 -6.41 3.76 13.52
N ARG A 31 -5.76 2.59 13.39
CA ARG A 31 -6.22 1.30 13.93
C ARG A 31 -7.68 0.96 13.59
N CYS A 32 -8.08 1.10 12.33
CA CYS A 32 -9.44 0.80 11.87
C CYS A 32 -9.89 -0.60 12.29
N PRO A 33 -11.11 -0.76 12.87
CA PRO A 33 -11.63 -2.08 13.21
C PRO A 33 -11.73 -2.99 11.99
N GLY A 34 -11.09 -4.17 12.07
CA GLY A 34 -11.08 -5.13 10.95
C GLY A 34 -10.16 -4.75 9.80
N CYS A 35 -9.15 -3.92 10.06
CA CYS A 35 -8.11 -3.59 9.09
C CYS A 35 -7.62 -4.85 8.36
N CYS A 36 -7.43 -4.75 7.04
CA CYS A 36 -6.94 -5.87 6.22
C CYS A 36 -5.46 -6.20 6.45
N ASN A 37 -4.69 -5.28 7.03
CA ASN A 37 -3.26 -5.46 7.34
C ASN A 37 -2.99 -5.21 8.84
N PRO A 38 -3.56 -6.02 9.76
CA PRO A 38 -3.43 -5.80 11.19
C PRO A 38 -1.98 -5.91 11.70
N GLU A 39 -1.13 -6.66 11.00
CA GLU A 39 0.30 -6.81 11.29
C GLU A 39 1.11 -5.54 10.99
N TYR A 40 0.58 -4.61 10.21
CA TYR A 40 1.25 -3.33 9.87
C TYR A 40 0.84 -2.16 10.76
N LEU A 41 -0.01 -2.40 11.77
CA LEU A 41 -0.49 -1.34 12.67
C LEU A 41 0.56 -0.86 13.68
N GLN A 42 1.41 -1.75 14.16
CA GLN A 42 2.44 -1.41 15.14
C GLN A 42 3.58 -0.64 14.47
N PHE A 43 4.09 0.42 15.13
CA PHE A 43 5.26 1.16 14.66
C PHE A 43 6.56 0.36 14.85
N GLN A 44 6.57 -0.60 15.78
CA GLN A 44 7.66 -1.56 15.93
C GLN A 44 7.46 -2.70 14.92
N GLY A 45 8.56 -3.18 14.37
CA GLY A 45 8.54 -4.22 13.33
C GLY A 45 8.86 -3.65 11.94
N GLY A 46 8.65 -4.46 10.91
CA GLY A 46 9.07 -4.09 9.57
C GLY A 46 10.59 -4.01 9.42
N ARG A 47 11.04 -3.28 8.41
CA ARG A 47 12.46 -3.09 8.11
C ARG A 47 12.75 -1.63 7.82
N ALA A 48 13.82 -1.09 8.41
CA ALA A 48 14.36 0.20 8.04
C ALA A 48 15.21 0.02 6.77
N VAL A 49 14.77 0.61 5.66
CA VAL A 49 15.40 0.48 4.33
C VAL A 49 15.76 1.86 3.81
N ALA A 50 16.96 2.02 3.26
CA ALA A 50 17.36 3.29 2.68
C ALA A 50 16.48 3.63 1.46
N LEU A 51 16.13 4.90 1.31
CA LEU A 51 15.35 5.39 0.17
C LEU A 51 16.00 4.99 -1.17
N SER A 52 17.33 5.08 -1.27
CA SER A 52 18.09 4.64 -2.45
C SER A 52 17.83 3.18 -2.79
N ASP A 53 17.79 2.32 -1.77
CA ASP A 53 17.61 0.88 -1.96
C ASP A 53 16.18 0.54 -2.37
N VAL A 54 15.19 1.30 -1.86
CA VAL A 54 13.80 1.20 -2.30
C VAL A 54 13.68 1.62 -3.76
N LEU A 55 14.27 2.75 -4.12
CA LEU A 55 14.26 3.25 -5.50
C LEU A 55 14.97 2.31 -6.48
N GLY A 56 15.99 1.60 -6.01
CA GLY A 56 16.71 0.57 -6.78
C GLY A 56 15.89 -0.71 -7.01
N GLN A 57 14.85 -0.96 -6.21
CA GLN A 57 13.95 -2.10 -6.37
C GLN A 57 12.81 -1.85 -7.38
N ILE A 58 12.60 -0.62 -7.81
CA ILE A 58 11.56 -0.29 -8.80
C ILE A 58 12.02 -0.82 -10.17
N PRO A 59 11.34 -1.84 -10.72
CA PRO A 59 11.77 -2.42 -11.99
C PRO A 59 11.40 -1.51 -13.17
N PRO A 60 12.08 -1.64 -14.30
CA PRO A 60 11.67 -0.96 -15.52
C PRO A 60 10.28 -1.46 -15.97
N GLY A 61 9.53 -0.57 -16.64
CA GLY A 61 8.23 -0.92 -17.24
C GLY A 61 7.05 -0.89 -16.27
N VAL A 62 7.23 -0.46 -15.01
CA VAL A 62 6.09 -0.08 -14.15
C VAL A 62 5.57 1.30 -14.55
N GLU A 63 4.26 1.48 -14.47
CA GLU A 63 3.59 2.75 -14.76
C GLU A 63 3.68 3.73 -13.59
N GLY A 64 3.78 3.20 -12.38
CA GLY A 64 3.82 4.02 -11.18
C GLY A 64 4.12 3.25 -9.91
N ILE A 65 4.05 3.99 -8.80
CA ILE A 65 4.15 3.43 -7.46
C ILE A 65 2.81 3.54 -6.73
N THR A 66 2.55 2.61 -5.82
CA THR A 66 1.43 2.69 -4.88
C THR A 66 1.95 2.62 -3.46
N LEU A 67 1.57 3.59 -2.64
CA LEU A 67 1.93 3.70 -1.23
C LEU A 67 0.73 3.29 -0.38
N LEU A 68 0.92 2.26 0.43
CA LEU A 68 -0.10 1.64 1.27
C LEU A 68 0.49 1.23 2.63
N GLY A 69 -0.20 0.31 3.29
CA GLY A 69 0.30 -0.46 4.41
C GLY A 69 -0.25 0.01 5.72
N GLY A 70 0.59 0.42 6.67
CA GLY A 70 0.19 1.13 7.86
C GLY A 70 -0.52 2.43 7.47
N GLU A 71 0.16 3.55 7.60
CA GLU A 71 -0.39 4.84 7.15
C GLU A 71 0.73 5.67 6.50
N PRO A 72 0.68 5.93 5.18
CA PRO A 72 1.72 6.70 4.50
C PRO A 72 1.92 8.11 5.08
N PHE A 73 0.85 8.78 5.51
CA PHE A 73 0.93 10.12 6.12
C PHE A 73 1.43 10.12 7.58
N ALA A 74 1.55 8.95 8.22
CA ALA A 74 2.31 8.82 9.47
C ALA A 74 3.82 8.73 9.22
N HIS A 75 4.23 8.57 7.96
CA HIS A 75 5.59 8.53 7.47
C HIS A 75 5.82 9.58 6.37
N ALA A 76 5.15 10.74 6.49
CA ALA A 76 5.01 11.72 5.42
C ALA A 76 6.35 12.13 4.77
N GLU A 77 7.40 12.38 5.56
CA GLU A 77 8.73 12.76 5.03
C GLU A 77 9.30 11.70 4.08
N GLY A 78 9.27 10.44 4.51
CA GLY A 78 9.78 9.33 3.70
C GLY A 78 8.90 9.03 2.50
N ALA A 79 7.58 9.09 2.67
CA ALA A 79 6.60 8.88 1.62
C ALA A 79 6.68 9.98 0.56
N ALA A 80 6.80 11.26 0.96
CA ALA A 80 6.97 12.39 0.06
C ALA A 80 8.28 12.28 -0.75
N ALA A 81 9.39 11.96 -0.08
CA ALA A 81 10.68 11.80 -0.76
C ALA A 81 10.63 10.65 -1.80
N LEU A 82 9.98 9.54 -1.49
CA LEU A 82 9.80 8.43 -2.43
C LEU A 82 8.86 8.82 -3.59
N ALA A 83 7.76 9.51 -3.30
CA ALA A 83 6.81 9.98 -4.29
C ALA A 83 7.44 10.98 -5.27
N ARG A 84 8.20 11.96 -4.76
CA ARG A 84 8.94 12.92 -5.57
C ARG A 84 9.93 12.22 -6.50
N ALA A 85 10.78 11.34 -5.96
CA ALA A 85 11.77 10.61 -6.76
C ALA A 85 11.11 9.69 -7.82
N ALA A 86 9.92 9.16 -7.55
CA ALA A 86 9.15 8.41 -8.54
C ALA A 86 8.64 9.34 -9.66
N ARG A 87 8.11 10.51 -9.32
CA ARG A 87 7.67 11.51 -10.32
C ARG A 87 8.81 12.02 -11.21
N GLU A 88 9.98 12.25 -10.64
CA GLU A 88 11.18 12.63 -11.39
C GLU A 88 11.57 11.56 -12.45
N ARG A 89 11.19 10.30 -12.21
CA ARG A 89 11.33 9.19 -13.17
C ARG A 89 10.13 9.03 -14.12
N GLY A 90 9.17 9.95 -14.10
CA GLY A 90 7.96 9.90 -14.92
C GLY A 90 6.89 8.93 -14.41
N LEU A 91 7.08 8.32 -13.24
CA LEU A 91 6.13 7.37 -12.66
C LEU A 91 4.94 8.10 -12.04
N SER A 92 3.77 7.47 -12.10
CA SER A 92 2.59 7.95 -11.37
C SER A 92 2.65 7.54 -9.90
N VAL A 93 1.95 8.29 -9.05
CA VAL A 93 1.87 8.02 -7.61
C VAL A 93 0.42 7.85 -7.18
N MET A 94 0.11 6.71 -6.58
CA MET A 94 -1.17 6.43 -5.92
C MET A 94 -0.93 6.23 -4.44
N VAL A 95 -1.78 6.84 -3.61
CA VAL A 95 -1.67 6.76 -2.15
C VAL A 95 -3.01 6.33 -1.56
N PHE A 96 -2.96 5.34 -0.67
CA PHE A 96 -4.08 4.98 0.20
C PHE A 96 -3.83 5.54 1.59
N THR A 97 -4.82 6.22 2.14
CA THR A 97 -4.78 6.77 3.49
C THR A 97 -6.10 6.57 4.22
N GLY A 98 -6.04 6.40 5.52
CA GLY A 98 -7.23 6.37 6.36
C GLY A 98 -7.65 7.75 6.85
N TYR A 99 -6.88 8.80 6.59
CA TYR A 99 -7.30 10.19 6.86
C TYR A 99 -8.25 10.67 5.75
N LEU A 100 -9.05 11.68 6.05
CA LEU A 100 -9.79 12.40 5.02
C LEU A 100 -8.87 13.42 4.33
N ARG A 101 -9.10 13.67 3.07
CA ARG A 101 -8.34 14.64 2.28
C ARG A 101 -8.36 16.02 2.94
N GLU A 102 -9.50 16.46 3.43
CA GLU A 102 -9.67 17.75 4.09
C GLU A 102 -8.81 17.86 5.36
N ASP A 103 -8.69 16.78 6.13
CA ASP A 103 -7.83 16.73 7.32
C ASP A 103 -6.34 16.81 6.94
N LEU A 104 -5.96 16.19 5.82
CA LEU A 104 -4.59 16.25 5.31
C LEU A 104 -4.23 17.64 4.77
N GLU A 105 -5.16 18.28 4.06
CA GLU A 105 -4.99 19.66 3.55
C GLU A 105 -4.92 20.69 4.69
N ALA A 106 -5.58 20.42 5.82
CA ALA A 106 -5.52 21.27 7.02
C ALA A 106 -4.24 21.11 7.84
N ARG A 107 -3.41 20.09 7.55
CA ARG A 107 -2.13 19.92 8.26
C ARG A 107 -1.14 21.02 7.93
N THR A 108 -0.39 21.40 8.93
CA THR A 108 0.65 22.44 8.79
C THR A 108 2.04 21.86 8.51
N ASP A 109 2.20 20.51 8.52
CA ASP A 109 3.48 19.90 8.24
C ASP A 109 3.78 19.89 6.73
N PRO A 110 4.97 20.38 6.33
CA PRO A 110 5.32 20.49 4.91
C PRO A 110 5.38 19.14 4.18
N ALA A 111 5.70 18.06 4.90
CA ALA A 111 5.86 16.75 4.30
C ALA A 111 4.52 16.15 3.85
N SER A 112 3.43 16.36 4.61
CA SER A 112 2.09 15.99 4.18
C SER A 112 1.65 16.77 2.95
N ALA A 113 1.91 18.08 2.91
CA ALA A 113 1.61 18.92 1.76
C ALA A 113 2.40 18.47 0.52
N GLU A 114 3.69 18.14 0.68
CA GLU A 114 4.54 17.63 -0.40
C GLU A 114 4.05 16.27 -0.92
N LEU A 115 3.67 15.35 -0.01
CA LEU A 115 3.14 14.05 -0.41
C LEU A 115 1.85 14.21 -1.23
N LEU A 116 0.92 15.07 -0.80
CA LEU A 116 -0.29 15.38 -1.56
C LEU A 116 0.04 15.95 -2.94
N ALA A 117 0.97 16.91 -3.02
CA ALA A 117 1.39 17.53 -4.27
C ALA A 117 2.06 16.55 -5.25
N CYS A 118 2.69 15.49 -4.74
CA CYS A 118 3.30 14.43 -5.54
C CYS A 118 2.33 13.30 -5.91
N THR A 119 1.09 13.30 -5.40
CA THR A 119 0.11 12.24 -5.57
C THR A 119 -0.78 12.50 -6.80
N ASP A 120 -0.94 11.51 -7.67
CA ASP A 120 -1.86 11.58 -8.80
C ASP A 120 -3.25 11.05 -8.42
N ILE A 121 -3.30 9.96 -7.64
CA ILE A 121 -4.53 9.33 -7.16
C ILE A 121 -4.45 9.19 -5.65
N LEU A 122 -5.40 9.78 -4.94
CA LEU A 122 -5.57 9.60 -3.51
C LEU A 122 -6.84 8.80 -3.24
N VAL A 123 -6.71 7.68 -2.51
CA VAL A 123 -7.84 6.99 -1.90
C VAL A 123 -7.83 7.34 -0.43
N ASP A 124 -8.85 8.06 0.02
CA ASP A 124 -8.96 8.59 1.36
C ASP A 124 -10.11 7.97 2.18
N GLY A 125 -10.01 8.09 3.47
CA GLY A 125 -11.01 7.66 4.43
C GLY A 125 -10.68 6.33 5.13
N PRO A 126 -11.09 6.19 6.40
CA PRO A 126 -10.80 4.98 7.19
C PRO A 126 -11.54 3.78 6.61
N TYR A 127 -10.88 2.61 6.67
CA TYR A 127 -11.54 1.37 6.27
C TYR A 127 -12.68 1.03 7.25
N ASP A 128 -13.85 0.70 6.68
CA ASP A 128 -15.03 0.27 7.42
C ASP A 128 -15.46 -1.12 6.95
N ARG A 129 -15.18 -2.13 7.77
CA ARG A 129 -15.52 -3.54 7.47
C ARG A 129 -17.02 -3.81 7.36
N GLU A 130 -17.86 -2.93 7.93
CA GLU A 130 -19.32 -3.08 7.90
C GLU A 130 -19.94 -2.52 6.63
N ARG A 131 -19.16 -1.76 5.88
CA ARG A 131 -19.55 -1.18 4.59
C ARG A 131 -18.61 -1.58 3.45
N PRO A 132 -18.40 -2.90 3.19
CA PRO A 132 -17.49 -3.34 2.16
C PRO A 132 -17.92 -2.84 0.79
N ASP A 133 -16.95 -2.46 -0.03
CA ASP A 133 -17.21 -2.09 -1.42
C ASP A 133 -16.90 -3.28 -2.34
N SER A 134 -17.89 -3.68 -3.11
CA SER A 134 -17.75 -4.75 -4.11
C SER A 134 -17.86 -4.24 -5.56
N ALA A 135 -18.15 -2.95 -5.71
CA ALA A 135 -18.41 -2.34 -7.02
C ALA A 135 -17.19 -1.59 -7.57
N ARG A 136 -16.52 -0.80 -6.73
CA ARG A 136 -15.38 0.02 -7.15
C ARG A 136 -14.07 -0.76 -7.06
N ARG A 137 -13.27 -0.66 -8.09
CA ARG A 137 -11.95 -1.30 -8.12
C ARG A 137 -11.00 -0.65 -7.11
N TRP A 138 -10.19 -1.45 -6.41
CA TRP A 138 -9.20 -1.05 -5.41
C TRP A 138 -9.75 -0.32 -4.17
N ILE A 139 -11.06 -0.33 -3.95
CA ILE A 139 -11.70 0.32 -2.81
C ILE A 139 -12.18 -0.74 -1.83
N GLY A 140 -11.80 -0.58 -0.55
CA GLY A 140 -12.12 -1.55 0.50
C GLY A 140 -13.52 -1.36 1.11
N SER A 141 -13.98 -0.12 1.25
CA SER A 141 -15.27 0.21 1.86
C SER A 141 -15.94 1.41 1.19
N THR A 142 -17.28 1.44 1.25
CA THR A 142 -18.09 2.40 0.48
C THR A 142 -17.94 3.85 0.93
N ASN A 143 -17.45 4.10 2.15
CA ASN A 143 -17.14 5.42 2.69
C ASN A 143 -15.83 6.00 2.15
N GLN A 144 -14.95 5.17 1.60
CA GLN A 144 -13.70 5.65 1.01
C GLN A 144 -13.98 6.38 -0.31
N ARG A 145 -13.16 7.40 -0.61
CA ARG A 145 -13.31 8.24 -1.80
C ARG A 145 -12.06 8.15 -2.66
N ILE A 146 -12.24 8.32 -3.96
CA ILE A 146 -11.13 8.41 -4.93
C ILE A 146 -11.04 9.87 -5.38
N HIS A 147 -9.84 10.45 -5.28
CA HIS A 147 -9.53 11.78 -5.77
C HIS A 147 -8.45 11.68 -6.86
N PHE A 148 -8.75 12.25 -8.03
CA PHE A 148 -7.78 12.45 -9.11
C PHE A 148 -7.16 13.83 -8.92
N LEU A 149 -5.94 13.88 -8.36
CA LEU A 149 -5.29 15.15 -7.99
C LEU A 149 -4.54 15.78 -9.16
N THR A 150 -4.27 15.00 -10.21
CA THR A 150 -3.66 15.48 -11.46
C THR A 150 -4.48 14.99 -12.66
N PRO A 151 -4.30 15.59 -13.86
CA PRO A 151 -5.00 15.15 -15.07
C PRO A 151 -4.51 13.82 -15.66
N ARG A 152 -3.56 13.12 -14.99
CA ARG A 152 -2.98 11.87 -15.46
C ARG A 152 -3.98 10.71 -15.50
N TYR A 153 -4.95 10.72 -14.58
CA TYR A 153 -6.05 9.75 -14.50
C TYR A 153 -7.39 10.46 -14.38
N ARG A 154 -8.43 9.79 -14.86
CA ARG A 154 -9.82 10.28 -14.83
C ARG A 154 -10.75 9.19 -14.34
N ALA A 155 -11.91 9.61 -13.83
CA ALA A 155 -12.93 8.68 -13.30
C ALA A 155 -13.54 7.76 -14.38
N ASP A 156 -13.49 8.18 -15.65
CA ASP A 156 -14.00 7.43 -16.80
C ASP A 156 -12.95 6.54 -17.47
N ASP A 157 -11.71 6.50 -16.96
CA ASP A 157 -10.70 5.61 -17.52
C ASP A 157 -11.13 4.13 -17.42
N PRO A 158 -10.91 3.33 -18.46
CA PRO A 158 -11.39 1.93 -18.53
C PRO A 158 -10.90 1.03 -17.40
N CYS A 159 -9.76 1.38 -16.79
CA CYS A 159 -9.20 0.60 -15.69
C CYS A 159 -10.11 0.55 -14.45
N TRP A 160 -10.95 1.56 -14.22
CA TRP A 160 -11.89 1.61 -13.09
C TRP A 160 -13.11 0.72 -13.28
N GLN A 161 -13.44 0.36 -14.52
CA GLN A 161 -14.57 -0.50 -14.87
C GLN A 161 -14.25 -1.99 -14.77
N GLN A 162 -12.98 -2.35 -14.56
CA GLN A 162 -12.54 -3.73 -14.43
C GLN A 162 -12.78 -4.25 -13.01
N ARG A 163 -12.86 -5.58 -12.89
CA ARG A 163 -12.95 -6.22 -11.56
C ARG A 163 -11.63 -6.13 -10.80
N ASN A 164 -11.72 -6.19 -9.47
CA ASN A 164 -10.56 -6.32 -8.62
C ASN A 164 -9.72 -7.56 -8.98
N THR A 165 -8.41 -7.39 -8.89
CA THR A 165 -7.43 -8.43 -9.14
C THR A 165 -6.87 -8.93 -7.81
N LEU A 166 -6.68 -10.23 -7.71
CA LEU A 166 -5.92 -10.87 -6.65
C LEU A 166 -4.72 -11.55 -7.29
N GLU A 167 -3.55 -11.26 -6.79
CA GLU A 167 -2.32 -11.89 -7.23
C GLU A 167 -1.76 -12.81 -6.14
N ILE A 168 -1.41 -14.03 -6.54
CA ILE A 168 -0.81 -15.03 -5.70
C ILE A 168 0.58 -15.33 -6.26
N ARG A 169 1.61 -15.12 -5.47
CA ARG A 169 2.99 -15.42 -5.80
C ARG A 169 3.52 -16.52 -4.90
N VAL A 170 4.04 -17.56 -5.50
CA VAL A 170 4.68 -18.66 -4.78
C VAL A 170 6.19 -18.55 -4.97
N ARG A 171 6.94 -18.41 -3.88
CA ARG A 171 8.41 -18.34 -3.85
C ARG A 171 8.94 -19.42 -2.91
N GLY A 172 9.33 -20.55 -3.48
CA GLY A 172 9.73 -21.70 -2.68
C GLY A 172 8.61 -22.16 -1.75
N ARG A 173 8.73 -21.92 -0.44
CA ARG A 173 7.72 -22.28 0.57
C ARG A 173 6.85 -21.10 1.02
N GLU A 174 7.10 -19.92 0.48
CA GLU A 174 6.35 -18.71 0.82
C GLU A 174 5.28 -18.44 -0.22
N ILE A 175 4.09 -18.05 0.25
CA ILE A 175 2.99 -17.58 -0.58
C ILE A 175 2.73 -16.13 -0.19
N VAL A 176 2.87 -15.24 -1.16
CA VAL A 176 2.54 -13.82 -1.02
C VAL A 176 1.26 -13.57 -1.80
N VAL A 177 0.30 -12.95 -1.13
CA VAL A 177 -0.99 -12.59 -1.71
C VAL A 177 -1.18 -11.10 -1.56
N ASN A 178 -1.54 -10.44 -2.65
CA ASN A 178 -1.87 -9.01 -2.64
C ASN A 178 -3.04 -8.72 -3.57
N GLY A 179 -3.70 -7.57 -3.34
CA GLY A 179 -4.89 -7.15 -4.04
C GLY A 179 -6.17 -7.31 -3.22
N PHE A 180 -7.29 -7.07 -3.87
CA PHE A 180 -8.61 -7.08 -3.24
C PHE A 180 -9.34 -8.38 -3.58
N PRO A 181 -9.38 -9.37 -2.68
CA PRO A 181 -10.07 -10.62 -2.94
C PRO A 181 -11.58 -10.39 -3.01
N ALA A 182 -12.23 -11.09 -3.94
CA ALA A 182 -13.68 -11.21 -3.89
C ALA A 182 -14.10 -11.84 -2.54
N ILE A 183 -15.24 -11.40 -1.97
CA ILE A 183 -15.74 -11.89 -0.68
C ILE A 183 -15.72 -13.44 -0.57
N PRO A 184 -16.12 -14.22 -1.61
CA PRO A 184 -16.01 -15.67 -1.56
C PRO A 184 -14.59 -16.22 -1.43
N ALA A 185 -13.59 -15.46 -1.90
CA ALA A 185 -12.18 -15.86 -1.84
C ALA A 185 -11.56 -15.67 -0.45
N LEU A 186 -12.15 -14.82 0.41
CA LEU A 186 -11.66 -14.57 1.77
C LEU A 186 -11.64 -15.84 2.64
N GLY A 187 -12.50 -16.81 2.37
CA GLY A 187 -12.54 -18.10 3.05
C GLY A 187 -11.34 -19.00 2.73
N LEU A 188 -10.72 -18.84 1.56
CA LEU A 188 -9.60 -19.66 1.11
C LEU A 188 -8.31 -19.38 1.92
N TRP A 189 -8.13 -18.15 2.43
CA TRP A 189 -6.92 -17.75 3.18
C TRP A 189 -6.98 -18.12 4.66
N LYS A 190 -8.16 -18.16 5.27
CA LYS A 190 -8.32 -18.42 6.71
C LYS A 190 -7.75 -19.77 7.15
N GLY A 191 -7.64 -20.72 6.24
CA GLY A 191 -7.00 -22.01 6.49
C GLY A 191 -5.48 -22.03 6.35
N TRP A 192 -4.89 -21.09 5.58
CA TRP A 192 -3.47 -21.09 5.22
C TRP A 192 -2.62 -20.24 6.17
N THR A 193 -3.15 -19.16 6.70
CA THR A 193 -2.46 -18.29 7.67
C THR A 193 -2.26 -18.94 9.05
N ARG A 194 -2.90 -20.06 9.33
CA ARG A 194 -2.78 -20.78 10.61
C ARG A 194 -1.55 -21.70 10.72
N LYS A 195 -0.73 -21.83 9.69
CA LYS A 195 0.46 -22.72 9.69
C LYS A 195 1.75 -22.00 9.38
N SER A 196 1.98 -20.81 9.90
CA SER A 196 3.34 -20.30 10.06
C SER A 196 3.98 -21.04 11.25
N ALA A 197 4.77 -22.08 10.94
CA ALA A 197 5.61 -22.72 11.93
C ALA A 197 6.58 -21.71 12.54
N PRO A 198 6.88 -21.79 13.85
CA PRO A 198 7.84 -20.90 14.49
C PRO A 198 9.19 -21.02 13.78
N ILE A 199 9.80 -19.87 13.48
CA ILE A 199 11.16 -19.77 12.96
C ILE A 199 12.08 -20.40 14.01
N ALA A 200 12.65 -21.57 13.69
CA ALA A 200 13.65 -22.21 14.51
C ALA A 200 14.86 -21.28 14.61
N ARG A 201 15.11 -20.71 15.79
CA ARG A 201 16.37 -20.04 16.10
C ARG A 201 17.48 -21.08 15.95
N LYS A 202 18.38 -20.91 14.98
CA LYS A 202 19.65 -21.62 14.96
C LYS A 202 20.44 -21.11 16.16
N THR A 203 20.47 -21.90 17.22
CA THR A 203 21.47 -21.78 18.26
C THR A 203 22.80 -22.20 17.64
N GLY A 204 23.69 -21.25 17.43
CA GLY A 204 25.04 -21.50 17.08
C GLY A 204 25.74 -22.17 18.30
N THR A 205 26.12 -23.40 18.15
CA THR A 205 27.17 -24.04 18.99
C THR A 205 28.51 -23.70 18.36
N GLN A 206 29.29 -22.94 19.11
CA GLN A 206 30.74 -22.86 18.92
C GLN A 206 31.37 -24.20 19.33
N GLU A 207 32.19 -24.73 18.48
CA GLU A 207 33.45 -25.45 18.84
C GLU A 207 34.48 -25.08 17.78
#